data_78ee220cdc7c942a11c6e864db6a4620
#
_entry.id   78ee220cdc7c942a11c6e864db6a4620
#
_cell.length_a   1.000
_cell.length_b   1.000
_cell.length_c   1.000
_cell.angle_alpha   90.00
_cell.angle_beta   90.00
_cell.angle_gamma   90.00
#
_symmetry.space_group_name_H-M   'P 1'
#
loop_
_entity.id
_entity.type
_entity.pdbx_description
1 polymer ?
#
loop_
_entity_poly.entity_id
_entity_poly.type
_entity_poly.pdbx_seq_one_letter_code
_entity_poly.pdbx_strand_id
1 'polypeptide(L)'
;MSMAIPKNKDNLNLGLAAVSAVGGALLFYAYTGGRIGKLNLPVDLVTFAMVSGGLYGLGFFLAPKVLIEMNFSAPVDKYHEFVARFSGIHMVLMTYFLYGNLFVNPFQVACLWMGCLAFLGPTQAALYMEPKQTATGHIPAHVLFFLGGVLAVTS
;
A
#
# COMPACT_ATOMS: atom_id res chain seq x y z
N MET A 1 12.01 19.53 11.90
CA MET A 1 12.88 18.80 10.97
C MET A 1 12.30 19.01 9.56
N SER A 2 12.91 19.85 8.74
CA SER A 2 12.42 20.11 7.37
C SER A 2 12.79 18.91 6.51
N MET A 3 11.80 18.14 6.07
CA MET A 3 12.02 17.12 5.04
C MET A 3 12.20 17.83 3.70
N ALA A 4 13.46 18.09 3.34
CA ALA A 4 13.78 18.62 2.02
C ALA A 4 13.54 17.50 0.99
N ILE A 5 12.66 17.73 0.03
CA ILE A 5 12.49 16.83 -1.13
C ILE A 5 13.82 16.79 -1.88
N PRO A 6 14.39 15.60 -2.13
CA PRO A 6 15.64 15.49 -2.88
C PRO A 6 15.52 16.15 -4.24
N LYS A 7 16.51 16.98 -4.59
CA LYS A 7 16.52 17.81 -5.81
C LYS A 7 16.53 17.04 -7.15
N ASN A 8 16.68 15.74 -7.14
CA ASN A 8 16.86 14.93 -8.36
C ASN A 8 16.09 13.61 -8.29
N LYS A 9 14.76 13.69 -8.14
CA LYS A 9 13.91 12.49 -8.26
C LYS A 9 13.59 12.23 -9.72
N ASP A 10 13.77 10.98 -10.15
CA ASP A 10 13.37 10.55 -11.48
C ASP A 10 11.89 10.78 -11.72
N ASN A 11 11.52 11.21 -12.92
CA ASN A 11 10.13 11.42 -13.32
C ASN A 11 9.25 10.17 -13.10
N LEU A 12 9.85 8.96 -13.22
CA LEU A 12 9.17 7.70 -12.92
C LEU A 12 8.74 7.62 -11.46
N ASN A 13 9.62 7.91 -10.51
CA ASN A 13 9.29 7.87 -9.09
C ASN A 13 8.23 8.91 -8.70
N LEU A 14 8.29 10.10 -9.28
CA LEU A 14 7.26 11.11 -9.10
C LEU A 14 5.91 10.65 -9.68
N GLY A 15 5.93 10.04 -10.87
CA GLY A 15 4.74 9.45 -11.47
C GLY A 15 4.14 8.33 -10.62
N LEU A 16 4.97 7.43 -10.10
CA LEU A 16 4.53 6.36 -9.20
C LEU A 16 3.97 6.90 -7.87
N ALA A 17 4.61 7.92 -7.29
CA ALA A 17 4.08 8.60 -6.11
C ALA A 17 2.69 9.19 -6.37
N ALA A 18 2.50 9.84 -7.53
CA ALA A 18 1.20 10.38 -7.93
C ALA A 18 0.15 9.27 -8.11
N VAL A 19 0.51 8.15 -8.73
CA VAL A 19 -0.40 7.00 -8.93
C VAL A 19 -0.90 6.45 -7.60
N SER A 20 -0.02 6.19 -6.63
CA SER A 20 -0.43 5.70 -5.31
C SER A 20 -1.16 6.74 -4.48
N ALA A 21 -0.80 8.03 -4.61
CA ALA A 21 -1.52 9.13 -3.95
C ALA A 21 -2.96 9.26 -4.47
N VAL A 22 -3.16 9.17 -5.79
CA VAL A 22 -4.51 9.15 -6.40
C VAL A 22 -5.29 7.94 -5.91
N GLY A 23 -4.69 6.74 -5.90
CA GLY A 23 -5.33 5.55 -5.33
C GLY A 23 -5.77 5.75 -3.89
N GLY A 24 -4.90 6.30 -3.05
CA GLY A 24 -5.21 6.63 -1.65
C GLY A 24 -6.34 7.66 -1.53
N ALA A 25 -6.35 8.70 -2.37
CA ALA A 25 -7.42 9.71 -2.39
C ALA A 25 -8.78 9.10 -2.78
N LEU A 26 -8.80 8.20 -3.76
CA LEU A 26 -10.02 7.47 -4.16
C LEU A 26 -10.55 6.58 -3.02
N LEU A 27 -9.64 5.91 -2.29
CA LEU A 27 -9.99 5.11 -1.11
C LEU A 27 -10.64 5.97 -0.03
N PHE A 28 -10.06 7.12 0.29
CA PHE A 28 -10.66 8.06 1.26
C PHE A 28 -11.99 8.65 0.76
N TYR A 29 -12.09 8.96 -0.53
CA TYR A 29 -13.35 9.40 -1.11
C TYR A 29 -14.44 8.33 -0.97
N ALA A 30 -14.14 7.07 -1.30
CA ALA A 30 -15.09 5.98 -1.12
C ALA A 30 -15.44 5.73 0.37
N TYR A 31 -14.47 5.89 1.27
CA TYR A 31 -14.69 5.82 2.72
C TYR A 31 -15.74 6.83 3.19
N THR A 32 -15.73 8.04 2.67
CA THR A 32 -16.72 9.08 3.03
C THR A 32 -18.08 8.89 2.34
N GLY A 33 -18.25 7.83 1.53
CA GLY A 33 -19.48 7.53 0.81
C GLY A 33 -19.60 8.18 -0.57
N GLY A 34 -18.58 8.88 -1.04
CA GLY A 34 -18.54 9.59 -2.33
C GLY A 34 -18.26 8.67 -3.52
N ARG A 35 -19.00 7.59 -3.69
CA ARG A 35 -18.82 6.62 -4.79
C ARG A 35 -19.14 7.24 -6.14
N ILE A 36 -18.32 6.95 -7.16
CA ILE A 36 -18.48 7.50 -8.52
C ILE A 36 -19.42 6.65 -9.38
N GLY A 37 -19.49 5.36 -9.16
CA GLY A 37 -20.32 4.46 -9.96
C GLY A 37 -20.14 3.00 -9.56
N LYS A 38 -20.79 2.12 -10.31
CA LYS A 38 -20.67 0.68 -10.10
C LYS A 38 -20.04 0.06 -11.35
N LEU A 39 -18.90 -0.56 -11.17
CA LEU A 39 -18.30 -1.44 -12.16
C LEU A 39 -18.45 -2.87 -11.65
N ASN A 40 -19.06 -3.77 -12.44
CA ASN A 40 -19.15 -5.19 -12.07
C ASN A 40 -17.77 -5.84 -12.23
N LEU A 41 -16.94 -5.72 -11.19
CA LEU A 41 -15.65 -6.38 -11.15
C LEU A 41 -15.78 -7.72 -10.40
N PRO A 42 -15.02 -8.75 -10.80
CA PRO A 42 -15.09 -10.08 -10.17
C PRO A 42 -14.52 -10.11 -8.74
N VAL A 43 -13.87 -9.04 -8.31
CA VAL A 43 -13.22 -8.92 -7.01
C VAL A 43 -13.70 -7.64 -6.34
N ASP A 44 -14.22 -7.75 -5.13
CA ASP A 44 -14.56 -6.58 -4.31
C ASP A 44 -13.32 -6.03 -3.58
N LEU A 45 -13.42 -4.79 -3.09
CA LEU A 45 -12.34 -4.12 -2.39
C LEU A 45 -11.87 -4.87 -1.14
N VAL A 46 -12.79 -5.46 -0.38
CA VAL A 46 -12.44 -6.15 0.87
C VAL A 46 -11.58 -7.38 0.57
N THR A 47 -12.01 -8.19 -0.39
CA THR A 47 -11.22 -9.35 -0.87
C THR A 47 -9.88 -8.91 -1.43
N PHE A 48 -9.86 -7.85 -2.24
CA PHE A 48 -8.61 -7.29 -2.77
C PHE A 48 -7.65 -6.83 -1.67
N ALA A 49 -8.16 -6.13 -0.65
CA ALA A 49 -7.37 -5.68 0.50
C ALA A 49 -6.83 -6.87 1.31
N MET A 50 -7.65 -7.91 1.54
CA MET A 50 -7.22 -9.11 2.25
C MET A 50 -6.09 -9.84 1.52
N VAL A 51 -6.24 -10.06 0.21
CA VAL A 51 -5.23 -10.80 -0.58
C VAL A 51 -3.94 -10.00 -0.68
N SER A 52 -4.01 -8.74 -1.08
CA SER A 52 -2.81 -7.89 -1.23
C SER A 52 -2.11 -7.66 0.12
N GLY A 53 -2.87 -7.28 1.15
CA GLY A 53 -2.34 -7.06 2.49
C GLY A 53 -1.76 -8.32 3.13
N GLY A 54 -2.42 -9.47 2.95
CA GLY A 54 -1.93 -10.75 3.44
C GLY A 54 -0.62 -11.17 2.79
N LEU A 55 -0.51 -11.08 1.47
CA LEU A 55 0.71 -11.43 0.73
C LEU A 55 1.89 -10.52 1.10
N TYR A 56 1.68 -9.20 1.11
CA TYR A 56 2.71 -8.26 1.54
C TYR A 56 3.07 -8.42 3.02
N GLY A 57 2.06 -8.62 3.87
CA GLY A 57 2.27 -8.84 5.30
C GLY A 57 3.10 -10.09 5.59
N LEU A 58 2.77 -11.21 4.98
CA LEU A 58 3.56 -12.44 5.10
C LEU A 58 4.98 -12.26 4.56
N GLY A 59 5.14 -11.59 3.43
CA GLY A 59 6.45 -11.30 2.86
C GLY A 59 7.32 -10.45 3.79
N PHE A 60 6.80 -9.36 4.33
CA PHE A 60 7.52 -8.52 5.31
C PHE A 60 7.82 -9.26 6.61
N PHE A 61 6.95 -10.14 7.06
CA PHE A 61 7.18 -10.93 8.28
C PHE A 61 8.23 -12.02 8.08
N LEU A 62 8.13 -12.81 7.02
CA LEU A 62 8.97 -13.98 6.80
C LEU A 62 10.34 -13.64 6.20
N ALA A 63 10.38 -12.70 5.25
CA ALA A 63 11.59 -12.37 4.48
C ALA A 63 11.81 -10.84 4.36
N PRO A 64 11.86 -10.08 5.47
CA PRO A 64 11.93 -8.61 5.45
C PRO A 64 13.12 -8.09 4.67
N LYS A 65 14.31 -8.64 4.92
CA LYS A 65 15.55 -8.22 4.24
C LYS A 65 15.44 -8.40 2.73
N VAL A 66 14.95 -9.55 2.28
CA VAL A 66 14.79 -9.84 0.85
C VAL A 66 13.86 -8.84 0.19
N LEU A 67 12.68 -8.58 0.80
CA LEU A 67 11.73 -7.62 0.23
C LEU A 67 12.26 -6.19 0.21
N ILE A 68 12.96 -5.77 1.26
CA ILE A 68 13.52 -4.41 1.29
C ILE A 68 14.63 -4.29 0.25
N GLU A 69 15.58 -5.23 0.18
CA GLU A 69 16.69 -5.21 -0.77
C GLU A 69 16.24 -5.37 -2.23
N MET A 70 15.12 -6.06 -2.48
CA MET A 70 14.52 -6.11 -3.82
C MET A 70 13.96 -4.76 -4.28
N ASN A 71 13.51 -3.92 -3.34
CA ASN A 71 12.78 -2.70 -3.65
C ASN A 71 13.62 -1.43 -3.50
N PHE A 72 14.61 -1.42 -2.62
CA PHE A 72 15.40 -0.24 -2.28
C PHE A 72 16.89 -0.48 -2.41
N SER A 73 17.63 0.60 -2.70
CA SER A 73 19.11 0.55 -2.83
C SER A 73 19.81 0.74 -1.49
N ALA A 74 19.10 1.21 -0.46
CA ALA A 74 19.68 1.43 0.86
C ALA A 74 20.08 0.11 1.55
N PRO A 75 21.18 0.08 2.32
CA PRO A 75 21.56 -1.09 3.10
C PRO A 75 20.54 -1.39 4.19
N VAL A 76 20.26 -2.67 4.42
CA VAL A 76 19.30 -3.15 5.41
C VAL A 76 20.03 -3.65 6.65
N ASP A 77 19.71 -3.06 7.80
CA ASP A 77 20.17 -3.48 9.11
C ASP A 77 19.07 -4.21 9.92
N LYS A 78 19.43 -4.67 11.11
CA LYS A 78 18.52 -5.37 12.02
C LYS A 78 17.31 -4.53 12.44
N TYR A 79 17.46 -3.22 12.50
CA TYR A 79 16.37 -2.31 12.86
C TYR A 79 15.33 -2.23 11.72
N HIS A 80 15.79 -2.13 10.48
CA HIS A 80 14.91 -2.18 9.32
C HIS A 80 14.15 -3.50 9.23
N GLU A 81 14.84 -4.63 9.49
CA GLU A 81 14.20 -5.95 9.54
C GLU A 81 13.12 -6.02 10.65
N PHE A 82 13.42 -5.50 11.84
CA PHE A 82 12.47 -5.47 12.95
C PHE A 82 11.21 -4.66 12.60
N VAL A 83 11.37 -3.44 12.09
CA VAL A 83 10.25 -2.57 11.71
C VAL A 83 9.42 -3.21 10.59
N ALA A 84 10.08 -3.83 9.61
CA ALA A 84 9.38 -4.52 8.53
C ALA A 84 8.59 -5.73 9.03
N ARG A 85 9.14 -6.54 9.94
CA ARG A 85 8.41 -7.66 10.58
C ARG A 85 7.21 -7.18 11.37
N PHE A 86 7.37 -6.09 12.13
CA PHE A 86 6.27 -5.49 12.88
C PHE A 86 5.15 -5.01 11.97
N SER A 87 5.50 -4.34 10.87
CA SER A 87 4.54 -3.94 9.84
C SER A 87 3.87 -5.15 9.19
N GLY A 88 4.62 -6.21 8.91
CA GLY A 88 4.10 -7.47 8.38
C GLY A 88 3.06 -8.12 9.28
N ILE A 89 3.34 -8.21 10.58
CA ILE A 89 2.38 -8.74 11.57
C ILE A 89 1.10 -7.90 11.57
N HIS A 90 1.22 -6.57 11.58
CA HIS A 90 0.07 -5.67 11.51
C HIS A 90 -0.81 -5.94 10.28
N MET A 91 -0.18 -6.09 9.11
CA MET A 91 -0.89 -6.37 7.86
C MET A 91 -1.59 -7.74 7.89
N VAL A 92 -0.94 -8.77 8.42
CA VAL A 92 -1.55 -10.11 8.59
C VAL A 92 -2.73 -10.07 9.56
N LEU A 93 -2.61 -9.36 10.68
CA LEU A 93 -3.71 -9.21 11.64
C LEU A 93 -4.89 -8.47 11.03
N MET A 94 -4.67 -7.39 10.28
CA MET A 94 -5.75 -6.66 9.59
C MET A 94 -6.45 -7.56 8.56
N THR A 95 -5.69 -8.35 7.81
CA THR A 95 -6.24 -9.35 6.88
C THR A 95 -7.12 -10.37 7.62
N TYR A 96 -6.65 -10.90 8.75
CA TYR A 96 -7.42 -11.83 9.56
C TYR A 96 -8.71 -11.20 10.11
N PHE A 97 -8.66 -9.95 10.57
CA PHE A 97 -9.84 -9.25 11.09
C PHE A 97 -10.88 -8.96 9.99
N LEU A 98 -10.43 -8.61 8.79
CA LEU A 98 -11.32 -8.44 7.64
C LEU A 98 -11.95 -9.77 7.23
N TYR A 99 -11.19 -10.86 7.19
CA TYR A 99 -11.67 -12.20 6.88
C TYR A 99 -12.71 -12.70 7.90
N GLY A 100 -12.46 -12.48 9.19
CA GLY A 100 -13.35 -12.88 10.27
C GLY A 100 -14.60 -12.01 10.43
N ASN A 101 -14.80 -11.01 9.57
CA ASN A 101 -15.90 -10.04 9.67
C ASN A 101 -16.00 -9.40 11.09
N LEU A 102 -14.87 -9.14 11.71
CA LEU A 102 -14.82 -8.57 13.06
C LEU A 102 -15.15 -7.07 13.10
N PHE A 103 -15.37 -6.45 11.95
CA PHE A 103 -15.75 -5.05 11.83
C PHE A 103 -17.22 -4.90 11.45
N VAL A 104 -17.88 -3.90 12.00
CA VAL A 104 -19.26 -3.54 11.65
C VAL A 104 -19.38 -3.14 10.17
N ASN A 105 -18.35 -2.50 9.64
CA ASN A 105 -18.31 -2.12 8.22
C ASN A 105 -16.91 -2.44 7.64
N PRO A 106 -16.71 -3.67 7.15
CA PRO A 106 -15.42 -4.09 6.62
C PRO A 106 -14.97 -3.30 5.39
N PHE A 107 -15.90 -2.81 4.57
CA PHE A 107 -15.59 -1.96 3.43
C PHE A 107 -14.94 -0.64 3.85
N GLN A 108 -15.53 0.06 4.82
CA GLN A 108 -14.95 1.31 5.32
C GLN A 108 -13.58 1.09 5.97
N VAL A 109 -13.41 -0.01 6.70
CA VAL A 109 -12.12 -0.37 7.28
C VAL A 109 -11.08 -0.64 6.20
N ALA A 110 -11.44 -1.38 5.14
CA ALA A 110 -10.54 -1.63 4.02
C ALA A 110 -10.15 -0.32 3.30
N CYS A 111 -11.10 0.59 3.06
CA CYS A 111 -10.82 1.90 2.48
C CYS A 111 -9.84 2.71 3.33
N LEU A 112 -10.10 2.83 4.63
CA LEU A 112 -9.26 3.59 5.54
C LEU A 112 -7.86 2.98 5.65
N TRP A 113 -7.78 1.67 5.85
CA TRP A 113 -6.53 0.95 6.00
C TRP A 113 -5.65 1.06 4.74
N MET A 114 -6.20 0.72 3.57
CA MET A 114 -5.46 0.82 2.32
C MET A 114 -5.12 2.27 1.95
N GLY A 115 -6.02 3.21 2.21
CA GLY A 115 -5.78 4.63 1.99
C GLY A 115 -4.59 5.14 2.83
N CYS A 116 -4.56 4.82 4.12
CA CYS A 116 -3.43 5.14 4.99
C CYS A 116 -2.13 4.48 4.49
N LEU A 117 -2.18 3.20 4.14
CA LEU A 117 -1.00 2.50 3.62
C LEU A 117 -0.49 3.11 2.31
N ALA A 118 -1.36 3.55 1.40
CA ALA A 118 -0.96 4.20 0.15
C ALA A 118 -0.13 5.46 0.41
N PHE A 119 -0.52 6.28 1.37
CA PHE A 119 0.21 7.51 1.74
C PHE A 119 1.44 7.23 2.61
N LEU A 120 1.35 6.32 3.57
CA LEU A 120 2.45 6.04 4.51
C LEU A 120 3.51 5.10 3.94
N GLY A 121 3.19 4.32 2.93
CA GLY A 121 4.08 3.35 2.29
C GLY A 121 4.57 3.84 0.91
N PRO A 122 3.93 3.41 -0.21
CA PRO A 122 4.45 3.66 -1.56
C PRO A 122 4.66 5.12 -1.90
N THR A 123 3.74 6.01 -1.54
CA THR A 123 3.88 7.45 -1.82
C THR A 123 5.12 8.02 -1.12
N GLN A 124 5.32 7.75 0.16
CA GLN A 124 6.49 8.23 0.91
C GLN A 124 7.76 7.54 0.42
N ALA A 125 7.70 6.25 0.13
CA ALA A 125 8.85 5.52 -0.41
C ALA A 125 9.35 6.13 -1.73
N ALA A 126 8.44 6.44 -2.67
CA ALA A 126 8.82 7.05 -3.93
C ALA A 126 9.34 8.50 -3.79
N LEU A 127 8.86 9.25 -2.79
CA LEU A 127 9.28 10.63 -2.56
C LEU A 127 10.59 10.76 -1.78
N TYR A 128 10.83 9.90 -0.79
CA TYR A 128 11.89 10.08 0.20
C TYR A 128 12.91 8.96 0.27
N MET A 129 12.60 7.78 -0.25
CA MET A 129 13.53 6.64 -0.30
C MET A 129 14.30 6.61 -1.63
N GLU A 130 15.15 5.61 -1.79
CA GLU A 130 15.86 5.31 -3.05
C GLU A 130 15.33 4.00 -3.65
N PRO A 131 14.09 4.02 -4.22
CA PRO A 131 13.51 2.83 -4.81
C PRO A 131 14.25 2.44 -6.09
N LYS A 132 14.42 1.14 -6.30
CA LYS A 132 14.98 0.61 -7.54
C LYS A 132 13.96 0.76 -8.67
N GLN A 133 14.37 1.36 -9.79
CA GLN A 133 13.49 1.63 -10.94
C GLN A 133 12.81 0.38 -11.51
N THR A 134 13.50 -0.75 -11.49
CA THR A 134 13.04 -2.02 -12.05
C THR A 134 12.58 -3.02 -10.99
N ALA A 135 12.33 -2.57 -9.76
CA ALA A 135 11.97 -3.47 -8.66
C ALA A 135 10.58 -4.07 -8.85
N THR A 136 10.48 -5.38 -8.75
CA THR A 136 9.22 -6.12 -8.94
C THR A 136 8.19 -5.88 -7.82
N GLY A 137 8.62 -5.50 -6.62
CA GLY A 137 7.74 -5.20 -5.49
C GLY A 137 7.36 -3.73 -5.37
N HIS A 138 8.29 -2.83 -5.71
CA HIS A 138 8.09 -1.38 -5.63
C HIS A 138 7.02 -0.89 -6.63
N ILE A 139 7.17 -1.20 -7.92
CA ILE A 139 6.21 -0.76 -8.95
C ILE A 139 4.83 -1.39 -8.76
N PRO A 140 4.68 -2.71 -8.55
CA PRO A 140 3.39 -3.31 -8.31
C PRO A 140 2.64 -2.74 -7.10
N ALA A 141 3.34 -2.34 -6.02
CA ALA A 141 2.70 -1.73 -4.86
C ALA A 141 1.93 -0.46 -5.23
N HIS A 142 2.51 0.43 -6.05
CA HIS A 142 1.83 1.66 -6.52
C HIS A 142 0.58 1.32 -7.35
N VAL A 143 0.71 0.35 -8.26
CA VAL A 143 -0.40 -0.10 -9.11
C VAL A 143 -1.51 -0.73 -8.26
N LEU A 144 -1.16 -1.55 -7.26
CA LEU A 144 -2.14 -2.16 -6.36
C LEU A 144 -2.95 -1.13 -5.58
N PHE A 145 -2.33 -0.07 -5.07
CA PHE A 145 -3.07 0.99 -4.37
C PHE A 145 -3.96 1.80 -5.31
N PHE A 146 -3.53 2.03 -6.54
CA PHE A 146 -4.38 2.66 -7.55
C PHE A 146 -5.59 1.77 -7.89
N LEU A 147 -5.37 0.48 -8.14
CA LEU A 147 -6.45 -0.48 -8.40
C LEU A 147 -7.39 -0.60 -7.21
N GLY A 148 -6.87 -0.63 -5.98
CA GLY A 148 -7.68 -0.58 -4.77
C GLY A 148 -8.57 0.65 -4.70
N GLY A 149 -8.05 1.82 -5.07
CA GLY A 149 -8.82 3.05 -5.18
C GLY A 149 -9.94 2.97 -6.22
N VAL A 150 -9.65 2.44 -7.41
CA VAL A 150 -10.66 2.22 -8.46
C VAL A 150 -11.74 1.26 -7.97
N LEU A 151 -11.35 0.12 -7.38
CA LEU A 151 -12.29 -0.83 -6.79
C LEU A 151 -13.18 -0.17 -5.73
N ALA A 152 -12.61 0.66 -4.86
CA ALA A 152 -13.34 1.30 -3.78
C ALA A 152 -14.47 2.24 -4.28
N VAL A 153 -14.24 2.96 -5.39
CA VAL A 153 -15.25 3.88 -5.94
C VAL A 153 -16.26 3.18 -6.85
N THR A 154 -15.97 1.96 -7.29
CA THR A 154 -16.79 1.19 -8.24
C THR A 154 -17.48 -0.04 -7.64
N SER A 155 -17.12 -0.42 -6.40
CA SER A 155 -17.73 -1.56 -5.65
C SER A 155 -19.14 -1.29 -5.15
#